data_d062b99754a7254a57f648e04f9d85a8
#
_entry.id   d062b99754a7254a57f648e04f9d85a8
#
_cell.length_a   1.000
_cell.length_b   1.000
_cell.length_c   1.000
_cell.angle_alpha   90.00
_cell.angle_beta   90.00
_cell.angle_gamma   90.00
#
_symmetry.space_group_name_H-M   'P 1'
#
loop_
_entity.id
_entity.type
_entity.pdbx_description
1 polymer ?
#
loop_
_entity_poly.entity_id
_entity_poly.type
_entity_poly.pdbx_seq_one_letter_code
_entity_poly.pdbx_strand_id
1 'polypeptide(L)'
;MNTSIRWQTSEFLPTPLRYGAAVVVGLLALSIIAFAIFQPIKVLPRIGLAPGLGLIDQDGRVLSNETLRGHIVLYNFTYSRCASPCPQTMGVMQAVQEQLNGSFDNKGFRIRLLTISLDPAHDTPQVLKEFALRSGADRPRWWFVTGDESQLKYAVGGG
;
A
#
# COMPACT_ATOMS: atom_id res chain seq x y z
N MET A 1 -40.99 61.39 25.62
CA MET A 1 -39.55 61.16 26.00
C MET A 1 -39.11 59.95 25.23
N ASN A 2 -38.37 60.21 24.12
CA ASN A 2 -38.00 59.18 23.12
C ASN A 2 -36.47 59.12 23.11
N THR A 3 -35.87 58.21 23.82
CA THR A 3 -34.42 58.03 23.90
C THR A 3 -34.00 56.99 22.85
N SER A 4 -33.60 57.43 21.68
CA SER A 4 -33.00 56.61 20.63
C SER A 4 -31.54 56.31 21.04
N ILE A 5 -31.29 55.04 21.39
CA ILE A 5 -29.95 54.54 21.63
C ILE A 5 -29.25 54.40 20.29
N ARG A 6 -28.35 55.35 19.97
CA ARG A 6 -27.44 55.27 18.82
C ARG A 6 -26.30 54.30 19.19
N TRP A 7 -26.27 53.17 18.56
CA TRP A 7 -25.08 52.32 18.58
C TRP A 7 -23.98 52.94 17.73
N GLN A 8 -23.06 53.63 18.37
CA GLN A 8 -21.81 54.07 17.77
C GLN A 8 -20.92 52.84 17.58
N THR A 9 -20.81 52.36 16.35
CA THR A 9 -19.77 51.43 15.96
C THR A 9 -18.43 52.17 16.04
N SER A 10 -17.62 51.80 17.04
CA SER A 10 -16.31 52.35 17.27
C SER A 10 -15.35 51.99 16.14
N GLU A 11 -15.05 53.00 15.30
CA GLU A 11 -13.92 52.99 14.37
C GLU A 11 -12.61 53.13 15.19
N PHE A 12 -12.12 52.02 15.73
CA PHE A 12 -10.94 52.06 16.63
C PHE A 12 -9.66 51.50 16.03
N LEU A 13 -9.58 51.25 14.74
CA LEU A 13 -8.32 50.76 14.12
C LEU A 13 -7.84 51.75 13.06
N PRO A 14 -6.60 52.28 13.17
CA PRO A 14 -6.01 53.11 12.13
C PRO A 14 -5.98 52.38 10.78
N THR A 15 -6.29 53.09 9.71
CA THR A 15 -6.39 52.54 8.34
C THR A 15 -5.23 51.63 7.93
N PRO A 16 -3.95 51.86 8.23
CA PRO A 16 -2.84 50.94 7.89
C PRO A 16 -2.93 49.63 8.63
N LEU A 17 -3.46 49.57 9.84
CA LEU A 17 -3.60 48.35 10.62
C LEU A 17 -4.72 47.45 10.08
N ARG A 18 -5.77 48.04 9.51
CA ARG A 18 -6.87 47.28 8.86
C ARG A 18 -6.39 46.59 7.59
N TYR A 19 -5.56 47.24 6.77
CA TYR A 19 -4.95 46.63 5.59
C TYR A 19 -3.96 45.54 5.97
N GLY A 20 -3.16 45.75 7.02
CA GLY A 20 -2.26 44.71 7.54
C GLY A 20 -3.00 43.45 8.04
N ALA A 21 -4.08 43.65 8.79
CA ALA A 21 -4.93 42.56 9.26
C ALA A 21 -5.59 41.79 8.09
N ALA A 22 -6.10 42.50 7.08
CA ALA A 22 -6.70 41.89 5.89
C ALA A 22 -5.69 41.05 5.07
N VAL A 23 -4.45 41.53 4.93
CA VAL A 23 -3.37 40.80 4.26
C VAL A 23 -3.01 39.52 5.02
N VAL A 24 -2.88 39.59 6.35
CA VAL A 24 -2.59 38.40 7.18
C VAL A 24 -3.71 37.37 7.08
N VAL A 25 -4.97 37.79 7.18
CA VAL A 25 -6.12 36.88 7.03
C VAL A 25 -6.16 36.27 5.62
N GLY A 26 -5.86 37.04 4.58
CA GLY A 26 -5.78 36.54 3.19
C GLY A 26 -4.67 35.48 3.01
N LEU A 27 -3.49 35.72 3.57
CA LEU A 27 -2.38 34.76 3.53
C LEU A 27 -2.69 33.47 4.29
N LEU A 28 -3.34 33.58 5.45
CA LEU A 28 -3.79 32.41 6.22
C LEU A 28 -4.85 31.60 5.44
N ALA A 29 -5.82 32.27 4.85
CA ALA A 29 -6.83 31.61 4.03
C ALA A 29 -6.20 30.91 2.82
N LEU A 30 -5.27 31.56 2.13
CA LEU A 30 -4.53 30.98 1.00
C LEU A 30 -3.69 29.76 1.42
N SER A 31 -3.05 29.84 2.58
CA SER A 31 -2.28 28.74 3.15
C SER A 31 -3.16 27.53 3.49
N ILE A 32 -4.34 27.75 4.06
CA ILE A 32 -5.30 26.68 4.37
C ILE A 32 -5.82 26.04 3.09
N ILE A 33 -6.14 26.83 2.06
CA ILE A 33 -6.60 26.33 0.77
C ILE A 33 -5.50 25.53 0.08
N ALA A 34 -4.27 26.05 0.05
CA ALA A 34 -3.12 25.33 -0.49
C ALA A 34 -2.88 24.01 0.25
N PHE A 35 -2.95 24.03 1.58
CA PHE A 35 -2.81 22.82 2.39
C PHE A 35 -3.92 21.81 2.11
N ALA A 36 -5.16 22.24 1.94
CA ALA A 36 -6.29 21.37 1.61
C ALA A 36 -6.16 20.74 0.21
N ILE A 37 -5.63 21.49 -0.78
CA ILE A 37 -5.43 20.99 -2.15
C ILE A 37 -4.21 20.05 -2.22
N PHE A 38 -3.14 20.36 -1.50
CA PHE A 38 -1.90 19.57 -1.51
C PHE A 38 -1.89 18.41 -0.51
N GLN A 39 -2.89 18.27 0.34
CA GLN A 39 -3.01 17.03 1.12
C GLN A 39 -3.43 15.89 0.19
N PRO A 40 -2.56 14.94 -0.13
CA PRO A 40 -3.00 13.67 -0.67
C PRO A 40 -3.75 12.97 0.47
N ILE A 41 -5.07 13.03 0.48
CA ILE A 41 -5.87 12.16 1.32
C ILE A 41 -5.58 10.74 0.83
N LYS A 42 -4.55 10.11 1.39
CA LYS A 42 -4.38 8.67 1.30
C LYS A 42 -5.53 8.06 2.10
N VAL A 43 -6.67 7.91 1.42
CA VAL A 43 -7.72 7.03 1.91
C VAL A 43 -7.06 5.66 1.98
N LEU A 44 -6.72 5.20 3.18
CA LEU A 44 -6.33 3.81 3.36
C LEU A 44 -7.48 2.97 2.80
N PRO A 45 -7.21 2.08 1.84
CA PRO A 45 -8.24 1.19 1.34
C PRO A 45 -8.83 0.43 2.54
N ARG A 46 -10.14 0.24 2.53
CA ARG A 46 -10.83 -0.53 3.57
C ARG A 46 -10.09 -1.85 3.74
N ILE A 47 -9.67 -2.17 4.95
CA ILE A 47 -9.13 -3.47 5.29
C ILE A 47 -10.29 -4.44 5.15
N GLY A 48 -10.43 -5.05 3.98
CA GLY A 48 -11.33 -6.18 3.75
C GLY A 48 -10.65 -7.47 4.23
N LEU A 49 -11.45 -8.51 4.44
CA LEU A 49 -10.89 -9.85 4.59
C LEU A 49 -10.12 -10.19 3.30
N ALA A 50 -8.91 -10.69 3.45
CA ALA A 50 -8.16 -11.18 2.29
C ALA A 50 -9.01 -12.22 1.54
N PRO A 51 -9.10 -12.13 0.20
CA PRO A 51 -9.88 -13.09 -0.58
C PRO A 51 -9.41 -14.50 -0.28
N GLY A 52 -10.35 -15.45 -0.28
CA GLY A 52 -10.05 -16.87 -0.06
C GLY A 52 -9.06 -17.36 -1.11
N LEU A 53 -7.79 -17.50 -0.72
CA LEU A 53 -6.74 -17.97 -1.62
C LEU A 53 -6.80 -19.50 -1.69
N GLY A 54 -7.07 -20.05 -2.87
CA GLY A 54 -6.89 -21.47 -3.17
C GLY A 54 -5.77 -21.65 -4.19
N LEU A 55 -4.61 -21.02 -3.92
CA LEU A 55 -3.47 -21.01 -4.84
C LEU A 55 -2.57 -22.22 -4.61
N ILE A 56 -1.74 -22.55 -5.60
CA ILE A 56 -0.79 -23.65 -5.54
C ILE A 56 0.62 -23.06 -5.49
N ASP A 57 1.42 -23.49 -4.54
CA ASP A 57 2.81 -23.04 -4.41
C ASP A 57 3.75 -23.76 -5.41
N GLN A 58 5.00 -23.30 -5.47
CA GLN A 58 6.05 -23.86 -6.33
C GLN A 58 6.41 -25.33 -6.01
N ASP A 59 5.91 -25.88 -4.92
CA ASP A 59 6.07 -27.28 -4.55
C ASP A 59 4.81 -28.12 -4.78
N GLY A 60 3.78 -27.53 -5.39
CA GLY A 60 2.49 -28.17 -5.67
C GLY A 60 1.56 -28.27 -4.45
N ARG A 61 1.81 -27.52 -3.38
CA ARG A 61 0.97 -27.52 -2.18
C ARG A 61 -0.08 -26.45 -2.29
N VAL A 62 -1.29 -26.75 -1.82
CA VAL A 62 -2.37 -25.77 -1.76
C VAL A 62 -2.08 -24.75 -0.65
N LEU A 63 -2.04 -23.49 -1.02
CA LEU A 63 -1.94 -22.35 -0.12
C LEU A 63 -3.32 -21.75 0.11
N SER A 64 -3.74 -21.73 1.36
CA SER A 64 -5.00 -21.13 1.78
C SER A 64 -4.77 -19.99 2.77
N ASN A 65 -5.81 -19.19 3.03
CA ASN A 65 -5.75 -18.17 4.08
C ASN A 65 -5.42 -18.73 5.46
N GLU A 66 -5.82 -19.97 5.74
CA GLU A 66 -5.47 -20.65 6.99
C GLU A 66 -3.96 -20.86 7.12
N THR A 67 -3.28 -21.18 6.01
CA THR A 67 -1.82 -21.34 5.98
C THR A 67 -1.09 -20.04 6.27
N LEU A 68 -1.71 -18.89 5.94
CA LEU A 68 -1.16 -17.55 6.15
C LEU A 68 -1.58 -16.93 7.48
N ARG A 69 -2.47 -17.57 8.24
CA ARG A 69 -2.97 -17.03 9.49
C ARG A 69 -1.82 -16.83 10.50
N GLY A 70 -1.80 -15.67 11.13
CA GLY A 70 -0.75 -15.29 12.08
C GLY A 70 0.55 -14.83 11.43
N HIS A 71 0.56 -14.65 10.10
CA HIS A 71 1.68 -14.08 9.37
C HIS A 71 1.35 -12.70 8.84
N ILE A 72 2.33 -11.84 8.79
CA ILE A 72 2.31 -10.60 7.99
C ILE A 72 2.76 -11.01 6.59
N VAL A 73 1.93 -10.81 5.59
CA VAL A 73 2.22 -11.24 4.22
C VAL A 73 2.45 -10.02 3.32
N LEU A 74 3.61 -9.97 2.68
CA LEU A 74 3.90 -9.01 1.63
C LEU A 74 3.63 -9.67 0.28
N TYR A 75 2.67 -9.12 -0.45
CA TYR A 75 2.29 -9.60 -1.78
C TYR A 75 3.06 -8.89 -2.87
N ASN A 76 3.51 -9.67 -3.86
CA ASN A 76 4.05 -9.19 -5.12
C ASN A 76 3.35 -9.91 -6.27
N PHE A 77 3.09 -9.19 -7.36
CA PHE A 77 2.45 -9.71 -8.56
C PHE A 77 3.43 -9.63 -9.73
N THR A 78 3.67 -10.75 -10.39
CA THR A 78 4.59 -10.84 -11.54
C THR A 78 4.27 -12.08 -12.37
N TYR A 79 5.08 -12.40 -13.36
CA TYR A 79 5.07 -13.67 -14.09
C TYR A 79 6.49 -13.99 -14.60
N SER A 80 6.78 -15.27 -14.84
CA SER A 80 8.15 -15.76 -15.08
C SER A 80 8.82 -15.18 -16.33
N ARG A 81 8.02 -14.75 -17.32
CA ARG A 81 8.48 -14.20 -18.60
C ARG A 81 8.46 -12.68 -18.67
N CYS A 82 8.20 -12.01 -17.54
CA CYS A 82 8.11 -10.55 -17.52
C CYS A 82 9.47 -9.89 -17.73
N ALA A 83 9.56 -9.05 -18.78
CA ALA A 83 10.79 -8.35 -19.13
C ALA A 83 10.96 -7.00 -18.41
N SER A 84 9.86 -6.29 -18.18
CA SER A 84 9.84 -4.98 -17.49
C SER A 84 8.40 -4.69 -17.05
N PRO A 85 8.14 -4.13 -15.86
CA PRO A 85 9.07 -3.66 -14.80
C PRO A 85 9.41 -4.73 -13.74
N CYS A 86 9.06 -6.01 -13.96
CA CYS A 86 9.14 -7.06 -12.94
C CYS A 86 10.54 -7.30 -12.34
N PRO A 87 11.66 -7.20 -13.10
CA PRO A 87 12.99 -7.34 -12.50
C PRO A 87 13.25 -6.34 -11.37
N GLN A 88 12.72 -5.12 -11.50
CA GLN A 88 12.86 -4.08 -10.47
C GLN A 88 12.07 -4.46 -9.21
N THR A 89 10.84 -4.94 -9.37
CA THR A 89 10.00 -5.38 -8.25
C THR A 89 10.60 -6.60 -7.55
N MET A 90 11.17 -7.52 -8.31
CA MET A 90 11.86 -8.69 -7.76
C MET A 90 13.11 -8.28 -6.98
N GLY A 91 13.88 -7.28 -7.44
CA GLY A 91 15.00 -6.71 -6.70
C GLY A 91 14.57 -6.09 -5.36
N VAL A 92 13.43 -5.41 -5.33
CA VAL A 92 12.87 -4.90 -4.06
C VAL A 92 12.50 -6.05 -3.12
N MET A 93 11.89 -7.13 -3.64
CA MET A 93 11.55 -8.30 -2.82
C MET A 93 12.79 -8.99 -2.25
N GLN A 94 13.88 -9.08 -3.03
CA GLN A 94 15.18 -9.58 -2.55
C GLN A 94 15.75 -8.71 -1.42
N ALA A 95 15.75 -7.39 -1.60
CA ALA A 95 16.23 -6.47 -0.58
C ALA A 95 15.41 -6.57 0.73
N VAL A 96 14.09 -6.73 0.61
CA VAL A 96 13.22 -6.98 1.77
C VAL A 96 13.57 -8.30 2.45
N GLN A 97 13.77 -9.38 1.67
CA GLN A 97 14.19 -10.68 2.21
C GLN A 97 15.49 -10.56 3.01
N GLU A 98 16.50 -9.88 2.48
CA GLU A 98 17.78 -9.68 3.16
C GLU A 98 17.63 -8.92 4.49
N GLN A 99 16.82 -7.86 4.50
CA GLN A 99 16.53 -7.10 5.72
C GLN A 99 15.79 -7.95 6.76
N LEU A 100 14.88 -8.81 6.33
CA LEU A 100 14.15 -9.71 7.22
C LEU A 100 15.08 -10.73 7.87
N ASN A 101 16.07 -11.25 7.14
CA ASN A 101 17.06 -12.20 7.66
C ASN A 101 17.95 -11.60 8.76
N GLY A 102 18.18 -10.27 8.72
CA GLY A 102 19.06 -9.61 9.68
C GLY A 102 18.41 -9.02 10.93
N SER A 103 17.14 -8.66 10.89
CA SER A 103 16.59 -7.75 11.90
C SER A 103 15.25 -8.17 12.52
N PHE A 104 14.46 -9.00 11.88
CA PHE A 104 13.07 -9.25 12.26
C PHE A 104 12.81 -10.61 12.90
N ASP A 105 13.70 -11.59 12.75
CA ASP A 105 13.55 -12.93 13.34
C ASP A 105 13.49 -12.89 14.87
N ASN A 106 14.12 -11.89 15.48
CA ASN A 106 14.23 -11.76 16.94
C ASN A 106 13.03 -11.01 17.57
N LYS A 107 12.09 -10.50 16.78
CA LYS A 107 10.96 -9.67 17.28
C LYS A 107 9.62 -10.43 17.36
N GLY A 108 9.60 -11.73 17.10
CA GLY A 108 8.38 -12.56 17.19
C GLY A 108 7.38 -12.35 16.04
N PHE A 109 7.69 -11.55 15.02
CA PHE A 109 6.83 -11.39 13.86
C PHE A 109 7.09 -12.49 12.82
N ARG A 110 6.04 -13.18 12.42
CA ARG A 110 6.10 -14.15 11.32
C ARG A 110 5.80 -13.43 10.01
N ILE A 111 6.84 -13.09 9.23
CA ILE A 111 6.67 -12.41 7.95
C ILE A 111 6.88 -13.41 6.81
N ARG A 112 6.00 -13.34 5.81
CA ARG A 112 6.06 -14.13 4.57
C ARG A 112 6.06 -13.21 3.36
N LEU A 113 6.84 -13.59 2.38
CA LEU A 113 6.83 -12.97 1.06
C LEU A 113 6.04 -13.89 0.12
N LEU A 114 5.12 -13.34 -0.64
CA LEU A 114 4.28 -14.10 -1.54
C LEU A 114 4.29 -13.45 -2.92
N THR A 115 4.84 -14.15 -3.89
CA THR A 115 4.81 -13.74 -5.30
C THR A 115 3.72 -14.52 -6.03
N ILE A 116 2.71 -13.81 -6.52
CA ILE A 116 1.56 -14.37 -7.25
C ILE A 116 1.82 -14.19 -8.74
N SER A 117 1.80 -15.30 -9.48
CA SER A 117 1.90 -15.23 -10.94
C SER A 117 0.60 -14.73 -11.57
N LEU A 118 0.73 -13.87 -12.56
CA LEU A 118 -0.37 -13.37 -13.38
C LEU A 118 -0.53 -14.11 -14.72
N ASP A 119 0.29 -15.12 -14.99
CA ASP A 119 0.26 -15.95 -16.20
C ASP A 119 0.13 -17.45 -15.86
N PRO A 120 -1.02 -17.88 -15.31
CA PRO A 120 -1.20 -19.25 -14.85
C PRO A 120 -1.12 -20.29 -16.00
N ALA A 121 -1.38 -19.86 -17.22
CA ALA A 121 -1.28 -20.75 -18.37
C ALA A 121 0.16 -21.21 -18.65
N HIS A 122 1.14 -20.39 -18.31
CA HIS A 122 2.56 -20.69 -18.47
C HIS A 122 3.25 -21.04 -17.16
N ASP A 123 2.94 -20.33 -16.10
CA ASP A 123 3.62 -20.42 -14.81
C ASP A 123 3.08 -21.58 -13.98
N THR A 124 3.42 -22.78 -14.41
CA THR A 124 3.16 -23.99 -13.63
C THR A 124 4.00 -23.99 -12.34
N PRO A 125 3.67 -24.81 -11.33
CA PRO A 125 4.49 -24.94 -10.13
C PRO A 125 5.96 -25.20 -10.42
N GLN A 126 6.26 -26.02 -11.42
CA GLN A 126 7.64 -26.32 -11.83
C GLN A 126 8.36 -25.08 -12.38
N VAL A 127 7.71 -24.30 -13.25
CA VAL A 127 8.25 -23.05 -13.81
C VAL A 127 8.49 -22.03 -12.68
N LEU A 128 7.55 -21.95 -11.75
CA LEU A 128 7.68 -21.04 -10.58
C LEU A 128 8.81 -21.48 -9.65
N LYS A 129 9.06 -22.76 -9.50
CA LYS A 129 10.18 -23.28 -8.73
C LYS A 129 11.52 -22.84 -9.32
N GLU A 130 11.68 -22.93 -10.62
CA GLU A 130 12.87 -22.47 -11.33
C GLU A 130 13.00 -20.93 -11.25
N PHE A 131 11.88 -20.22 -11.36
CA PHE A 131 11.84 -18.77 -11.22
C PHE A 131 12.24 -18.34 -9.81
N ALA A 132 11.75 -19.01 -8.76
CA ALA A 132 12.13 -18.77 -7.38
C ALA A 132 13.63 -18.96 -7.16
N LEU A 133 14.21 -20.03 -7.70
CA LEU A 133 15.66 -20.29 -7.62
C LEU A 133 16.47 -19.20 -8.28
N ARG A 134 16.10 -18.79 -9.51
CA ARG A 134 16.78 -17.69 -10.23
C ARG A 134 16.65 -16.35 -9.51
N SER A 135 15.56 -16.16 -8.77
CA SER A 135 15.29 -14.97 -7.97
C SER A 135 15.96 -14.98 -6.60
N GLY A 136 16.77 -15.98 -6.26
CA GLY A 136 17.43 -16.07 -4.95
C GLY A 136 16.44 -16.13 -3.77
N ALA A 137 15.25 -16.67 -4.00
CA ALA A 137 14.23 -16.75 -2.96
C ALA A 137 14.58 -17.75 -1.87
N ASP A 138 14.54 -17.31 -0.60
CA ASP A 138 14.65 -18.17 0.57
C ASP A 138 13.33 -18.90 0.81
N ARG A 139 13.34 -20.20 0.59
CA ARG A 139 12.14 -21.04 0.56
C ARG A 139 11.29 -21.07 1.83
N PRO A 140 11.77 -20.98 3.02
CA PRO A 140 10.89 -20.93 4.18
C PRO A 140 10.05 -19.66 4.22
N ARG A 141 10.50 -18.55 3.62
CA ARG A 141 9.90 -17.24 3.75
C ARG A 141 9.24 -16.71 2.51
N TRP A 142 9.74 -17.06 1.33
CA TRP A 142 9.28 -16.50 0.07
C TRP A 142 8.69 -17.59 -0.82
N TRP A 143 7.38 -17.50 -1.01
CA TRP A 143 6.60 -18.44 -1.80
C TRP A 143 6.19 -17.84 -3.12
N PHE A 144 6.23 -18.66 -4.16
CA PHE A 144 5.75 -18.34 -5.49
C PHE A 144 4.52 -19.18 -5.76
N VAL A 145 3.42 -18.55 -6.13
CA VAL A 145 2.14 -19.22 -6.25
C VAL A 145 1.47 -18.92 -7.58
N THR A 146 0.70 -19.88 -8.02
CA THR A 146 -0.18 -19.80 -9.20
C THR A 146 -1.55 -20.35 -8.81
N GLY A 147 -2.51 -20.24 -9.72
CA GLY A 147 -3.86 -20.77 -9.51
C GLY A 147 -4.70 -20.60 -10.75
N ASP A 148 -5.98 -20.94 -10.66
CA ASP A 148 -6.90 -20.72 -11.77
C ASP A 148 -7.07 -19.23 -12.05
N GLU A 149 -7.31 -18.88 -13.30
CA GLU A 149 -7.49 -17.49 -13.76
C GLU A 149 -8.58 -16.75 -12.97
N SER A 150 -9.65 -17.44 -12.60
CA SER A 150 -10.74 -16.89 -11.77
C SER A 150 -10.26 -16.54 -10.35
N GLN A 151 -9.47 -17.39 -9.73
CA GLN A 151 -8.88 -17.17 -8.41
C GLN A 151 -7.88 -16.02 -8.43
N LEU A 152 -7.07 -15.93 -9.47
CA LEU A 152 -6.11 -14.83 -9.65
C LEU A 152 -6.82 -13.50 -9.87
N LYS A 153 -7.85 -13.45 -10.72
CA LYS A 153 -8.68 -12.24 -10.89
C LYS A 153 -9.29 -11.77 -9.56
N TYR A 154 -9.76 -12.71 -8.76
CA TYR A 154 -10.31 -12.41 -7.44
C TYR A 154 -9.24 -11.91 -6.47
N ALA A 155 -8.05 -12.53 -6.46
CA ALA A 155 -6.93 -12.11 -5.61
C ALA A 155 -6.41 -10.71 -5.97
N VAL A 156 -6.41 -10.33 -7.25
CA VAL A 156 -5.95 -9.02 -7.74
C VAL A 156 -7.05 -7.96 -7.64
N GLY A 157 -8.30 -8.34 -7.92
CA GLY A 157 -9.43 -7.41 -7.98
C GLY A 157 -10.04 -7.05 -6.61
N GLY A 158 -9.69 -7.79 -5.57
CA GLY A 158 -10.12 -7.48 -4.19
C GLY A 158 -11.60 -7.71 -3.90
N GLY A 159 -12.31 -8.50 -4.73
CA GLY A 159 -13.72 -8.81 -4.50
C GLY A 159 -14.64 -7.60 -4.56
#